data_1ac60c10e84d39d3d074f1c71b2a1063
#
_entry.id   1ac60c10e84d39d3d074f1c71b2a1063
#
_cell.length_a   1.000
_cell.length_b   1.000
_cell.length_c   1.000
_cell.angle_alpha   90.00
_cell.angle_beta   90.00
_cell.angle_gamma   90.00
#
_symmetry.space_group_name_H-M   'P 1'
#
loop_
_entity.id
_entity.type
_entity.pdbx_description
1 polymer ?
#
loop_
_entity_poly.entity_id
_entity_poly.type
_entity_poly.pdbx_seq_one_letter_code
_entity_poly.pdbx_strand_id
1 'polypeptide(L)'
;MSIRDIPLTTISGATTTLAEHSDKVVLVVNVASKCGLAPQYDTLEAMYQKYRDRGFIVLGFPSNQFFQEPGEGESLEEACRINHGVTFPLFEKTKVNGRGAHPLYEELTKTPDANGKAGKVKWNFEKFVITPDDTVHRFRPTTVPDAPEIISVIEGSLAPAV
;
A
#
# COMPACT_ATOMS: atom_id res chain seq x y z
N MET A 1 4.12 -14.11 -15.08
CA MET A 1 5.03 -13.35 -14.20
C MET A 1 4.39 -13.27 -12.82
N SER A 2 5.15 -13.59 -11.80
CA SER A 2 4.67 -13.44 -10.43
C SER A 2 4.51 -11.95 -10.09
N ILE A 3 3.53 -11.62 -9.23
CA ILE A 3 3.36 -10.27 -8.70
C ILE A 3 4.66 -9.77 -8.04
N ARG A 4 5.47 -10.69 -7.51
CA ARG A 4 6.75 -10.37 -6.86
C ARG A 4 7.81 -9.86 -7.83
N ASP A 5 7.68 -10.16 -9.11
CA ASP A 5 8.70 -9.82 -10.12
C ASP A 5 8.40 -8.55 -10.90
N ILE A 6 7.25 -7.91 -10.66
CA ILE A 6 6.86 -6.70 -11.36
C ILE A 6 7.78 -5.53 -10.96
N PRO A 7 8.43 -4.85 -11.93
CA PRO A 7 9.27 -3.70 -11.61
C PRO A 7 8.48 -2.56 -10.99
N LEU A 8 9.02 -1.98 -9.92
CA LEU A 8 8.46 -0.84 -9.21
C LEU A 8 9.51 0.28 -9.19
N THR A 9 9.06 1.52 -9.25
CA THR A 9 9.94 2.68 -9.15
C THR A 9 9.64 3.45 -7.87
N THR A 10 10.64 3.60 -7.02
CA THR A 10 10.50 4.37 -5.78
C THR A 10 10.31 5.86 -6.08
N ILE A 11 9.84 6.62 -5.10
CA ILE A 11 9.62 8.06 -5.26
C ILE A 11 10.94 8.81 -5.57
N SER A 12 12.08 8.25 -5.19
CA SER A 12 13.41 8.78 -5.49
C SER A 12 13.96 8.33 -6.84
N GLY A 13 13.24 7.46 -7.58
CA GLY A 13 13.62 7.01 -8.91
C GLY A 13 14.37 5.68 -8.97
N ALA A 14 14.55 4.99 -7.84
CA ALA A 14 15.21 3.68 -7.82
C ALA A 14 14.24 2.58 -8.26
N THR A 15 14.76 1.55 -8.92
CA THR A 15 13.97 0.39 -9.34
C THR A 15 14.06 -0.73 -8.30
N THR A 16 12.93 -1.35 -7.99
CA THR A 16 12.84 -2.45 -7.06
C THR A 16 11.71 -3.41 -7.45
N THR A 17 11.47 -4.44 -6.64
CA THR A 17 10.34 -5.37 -6.80
C THR A 17 9.83 -5.80 -5.43
N LEU A 18 8.64 -6.41 -5.38
CA LEU A 18 8.13 -7.00 -4.14
C LEU A 18 8.96 -8.20 -3.66
N ALA A 19 9.79 -8.76 -4.54
CA ALA A 19 10.66 -9.89 -4.16
C ALA A 19 11.63 -9.53 -3.03
N GLU A 20 11.98 -8.25 -2.89
CA GLU A 20 12.81 -7.77 -1.77
C GLU A 20 12.12 -7.95 -0.42
N HIS A 21 10.81 -8.13 -0.42
CA HIS A 21 9.99 -8.26 0.79
C HIS A 21 9.26 -9.61 0.84
N SER A 22 9.79 -10.63 0.15
CA SER A 22 9.10 -11.92 0.03
C SER A 22 8.95 -12.67 1.35
N ASP A 23 9.77 -12.34 2.34
CA ASP A 23 9.72 -12.91 3.69
C ASP A 23 8.84 -12.08 4.65
N LYS A 24 8.22 -11.01 4.16
CA LYS A 24 7.45 -10.08 4.99
C LYS A 24 5.98 -10.08 4.64
N VAL A 25 5.17 -9.61 5.58
CA VAL A 25 3.79 -9.21 5.30
C VAL A 25 3.85 -7.80 4.71
N VAL A 26 3.33 -7.64 3.50
CA VAL A 26 3.39 -6.38 2.75
C VAL A 26 1.99 -5.77 2.66
N LEU A 27 1.83 -4.55 3.15
CA LEU A 27 0.59 -3.79 2.99
C LEU A 27 0.81 -2.76 1.88
N VAL A 28 0.12 -2.96 0.75
CA VAL A 28 0.15 -2.04 -0.40
C VAL A 28 -1.06 -1.12 -0.29
N VAL A 29 -0.84 0.17 -0.35
CA VAL A 29 -1.90 1.16 -0.22
C VAL A 29 -1.68 2.32 -1.19
N ASN A 30 -2.73 2.72 -1.91
CA ASN A 30 -2.69 3.93 -2.72
C ASN A 30 -3.03 5.12 -1.84
N VAL A 31 -2.17 6.13 -1.86
CA VAL A 31 -2.26 7.26 -0.92
C VAL A 31 -2.46 8.58 -1.66
N ALA A 32 -3.06 9.56 -0.97
CA ALA A 32 -3.21 10.92 -1.47
C ALA A 32 -3.24 11.89 -0.31
N SER A 33 -2.41 12.93 -0.35
CA SER A 33 -2.23 13.84 0.78
C SER A 33 -3.41 14.77 1.01
N LYS A 34 -4.26 15.00 -0.01
CA LYS A 34 -5.42 15.90 0.09
C LYS A 34 -6.75 15.18 0.26
N CYS A 35 -6.72 13.86 0.47
CA CYS A 35 -7.94 13.09 0.67
C CYS A 35 -8.50 13.30 2.09
N GLY A 36 -9.82 13.28 2.25
CA GLY A 36 -10.46 13.30 3.56
C GLY A 36 -10.12 12.08 4.43
N LEU A 37 -9.60 10.99 3.83
CA LEU A 37 -9.11 9.82 4.55
C LEU A 37 -7.61 9.94 4.89
N ALA A 38 -6.97 11.06 4.60
CA ALA A 38 -5.54 11.28 4.89
C ALA A 38 -5.15 11.02 6.35
N PRO A 39 -6.02 11.17 7.37
CA PRO A 39 -5.68 10.73 8.73
C PRO A 39 -5.27 9.27 8.83
N GLN A 40 -5.62 8.42 7.85
CA GLN A 40 -5.13 7.04 7.81
C GLN A 40 -3.62 6.94 7.65
N TYR A 41 -2.93 7.99 7.16
CA TYR A 41 -1.47 8.03 7.16
C TYR A 41 -0.88 7.81 8.56
N ASP A 42 -1.46 8.46 9.58
CA ASP A 42 -0.98 8.34 10.94
C ASP A 42 -1.13 6.91 11.46
N THR A 43 -2.24 6.26 11.15
CA THR A 43 -2.49 4.87 11.55
C THR A 43 -1.56 3.91 10.81
N LEU A 44 -1.35 4.12 9.51
CA LEU A 44 -0.42 3.32 8.72
C LEU A 44 1.00 3.44 9.27
N GLU A 45 1.43 4.66 9.58
CA GLU A 45 2.77 4.88 10.12
C GLU A 45 2.92 4.23 11.50
N ALA A 46 1.91 4.35 12.37
CA ALA A 46 1.93 3.71 13.69
C ALA A 46 2.04 2.19 13.57
N MET A 47 1.31 1.58 12.64
CA MET A 47 1.41 0.15 12.39
C MET A 47 2.77 -0.26 11.85
N TYR A 48 3.33 0.55 10.94
CA TYR A 48 4.65 0.29 10.41
C TYR A 48 5.70 0.31 11.53
N GLN A 49 5.67 1.31 12.40
CA GLN A 49 6.58 1.39 13.53
C GLN A 49 6.41 0.22 14.50
N LYS A 50 5.16 -0.21 14.73
CA LYS A 50 4.86 -1.29 15.65
C LYS A 50 5.35 -2.66 15.17
N TYR A 51 5.20 -2.95 13.87
CA TYR A 51 5.40 -4.30 13.34
C TYR A 51 6.65 -4.48 12.47
N ARG A 52 7.34 -3.40 12.11
CA ARG A 52 8.46 -3.48 11.14
C ARG A 52 9.55 -4.47 11.56
N ASP A 53 9.84 -4.56 12.82
CA ASP A 53 10.90 -5.45 13.33
C ASP A 53 10.46 -6.93 13.39
N ARG A 54 9.19 -7.19 13.12
CA ARG A 54 8.61 -8.53 13.07
C ARG A 54 8.31 -9.00 11.65
N GLY A 55 8.81 -8.29 10.64
CA GLY A 55 8.62 -8.66 9.24
C GLY A 55 7.36 -8.09 8.61
N PHE A 56 7.07 -6.83 8.86
CA PHE A 56 5.97 -6.10 8.25
C PHE A 56 6.48 -4.85 7.55
N ILE A 57 5.94 -4.54 6.37
CA ILE A 57 6.26 -3.31 5.66
C ILE A 57 5.00 -2.73 5.02
N VAL A 58 4.93 -1.39 4.99
CA VAL A 58 3.90 -0.64 4.27
C VAL A 58 4.54 -0.03 3.03
N LEU A 59 3.90 -0.19 1.89
CA LEU A 59 4.35 0.40 0.62
C LEU A 59 3.27 1.36 0.14
N GLY A 60 3.58 2.66 0.14
CA GLY A 60 2.65 3.71 -0.25
C GLY A 60 2.82 4.11 -1.71
N PHE A 61 1.74 4.04 -2.48
CA PHE A 61 1.73 4.40 -3.90
C PHE A 61 0.87 5.66 -4.09
N PRO A 62 1.47 6.84 -4.15
CA PRO A 62 0.71 8.07 -4.40
C PRO A 62 -0.04 7.99 -5.72
N SER A 63 -1.29 8.43 -5.73
CA SER A 63 -2.11 8.41 -6.93
C SER A 63 -2.96 9.66 -7.02
N ASN A 64 -3.01 10.28 -8.22
CA ASN A 64 -3.87 11.42 -8.48
C ASN A 64 -5.11 11.02 -9.30
N GLN A 65 -5.42 9.73 -9.36
CA GLN A 65 -6.54 9.24 -10.16
C GLN A 65 -7.89 9.75 -9.65
N PHE A 66 -7.94 10.17 -8.37
CA PHE A 66 -9.11 10.77 -7.74
C PHE A 66 -8.89 12.27 -7.46
N PHE A 67 -7.91 12.89 -8.14
CA PHE A 67 -7.61 14.34 -8.11
C PHE A 67 -7.24 14.88 -6.72
N GLN A 68 -6.70 14.04 -5.85
CA GLN A 68 -6.34 14.44 -4.48
C GLN A 68 -4.85 14.31 -4.17
N GLU A 69 -4.01 14.11 -5.20
CA GLU A 69 -2.56 14.08 -5.08
C GLU A 69 -1.92 14.79 -6.28
N PRO A 70 -1.95 16.14 -6.32
CA PRO A 70 -1.47 16.89 -7.49
C PRO A 70 0.05 17.01 -7.58
N GLY A 71 0.80 16.75 -6.50
CA GLY A 71 2.25 16.90 -6.47
C GLY A 71 2.98 15.78 -7.23
N GLU A 72 4.26 15.99 -7.50
CA GLU A 72 5.13 15.02 -8.15
C GLU A 72 6.55 15.08 -7.59
N GLY A 73 7.29 13.96 -7.65
CA GLY A 73 8.70 13.89 -7.26
C GLY A 73 8.96 14.36 -5.83
N GLU A 74 9.93 15.23 -5.68
CA GLU A 74 10.35 15.74 -4.37
C GLU A 74 9.23 16.45 -3.62
N SER A 75 8.40 17.24 -4.31
CA SER A 75 7.28 17.94 -3.67
C SER A 75 6.23 16.96 -3.15
N LEU A 76 6.03 15.85 -3.85
CA LEU A 76 5.14 14.80 -3.40
C LEU A 76 5.70 14.09 -2.17
N GLU A 77 6.99 13.73 -2.20
CA GLU A 77 7.67 13.12 -1.06
C GLU A 77 7.62 14.04 0.16
N GLU A 78 7.92 15.32 -0.03
CA GLU A 78 7.87 16.32 1.02
C GLU A 78 6.47 16.41 1.64
N ALA A 79 5.42 16.47 0.82
CA ALA A 79 4.06 16.53 1.30
C ALA A 79 3.71 15.31 2.18
N CYS A 80 4.12 14.11 1.78
CA CYS A 80 3.85 12.90 2.55
C CYS A 80 4.68 12.83 3.84
N ARG A 81 5.99 13.14 3.76
CA ARG A 81 6.88 12.99 4.90
C ARG A 81 6.77 14.13 5.91
N ILE A 82 6.66 15.38 5.44
CA ILE A 82 6.60 16.55 6.33
C ILE A 82 5.18 16.72 6.89
N ASN A 83 4.17 16.67 6.02
CA ASN A 83 2.79 16.95 6.43
C ASN A 83 2.11 15.76 7.13
N HIS A 84 2.56 14.54 6.85
CA HIS A 84 1.94 13.33 7.39
C HIS A 84 2.89 12.45 8.19
N GLY A 85 4.18 12.79 8.24
CA GLY A 85 5.17 12.11 9.10
C GLY A 85 5.46 10.66 8.76
N VAL A 86 5.22 10.22 7.52
CA VAL A 86 5.42 8.83 7.15
C VAL A 86 6.90 8.50 6.94
N THR A 87 7.33 7.32 7.40
CA THR A 87 8.68 6.80 7.19
C THR A 87 8.70 5.52 6.37
N PHE A 88 7.54 4.91 6.11
CA PHE A 88 7.48 3.73 5.24
C PHE A 88 7.82 4.10 3.79
N PRO A 89 8.26 3.13 2.97
CA PRO A 89 8.64 3.39 1.58
C PRO A 89 7.49 3.98 0.76
N LEU A 90 7.81 5.00 -0.04
CA LEU A 90 6.89 5.60 -0.99
C LEU A 90 7.38 5.33 -2.41
N PHE A 91 6.45 5.24 -3.33
CA PHE A 91 6.72 4.99 -4.74
C PHE A 91 6.34 6.19 -5.58
N GLU A 92 6.72 6.19 -6.87
CA GLU A 92 6.33 7.25 -7.76
C GLU A 92 4.81 7.28 -7.96
N LYS A 93 4.30 8.41 -8.41
CA LYS A 93 2.86 8.57 -8.69
C LYS A 93 2.39 7.46 -9.63
N THR A 94 1.30 6.77 -9.26
CA THR A 94 0.88 5.51 -9.85
C THR A 94 -0.58 5.59 -10.32
N LYS A 95 -0.85 5.08 -11.53
CA LYS A 95 -2.22 4.85 -11.97
C LYS A 95 -2.69 3.50 -11.44
N VAL A 96 -3.82 3.51 -10.74
CA VAL A 96 -4.34 2.31 -10.06
C VAL A 96 -5.51 1.66 -10.80
N ASN A 97 -6.12 2.36 -11.75
CA ASN A 97 -7.29 1.88 -12.48
C ASN A 97 -7.19 2.16 -13.97
N GLY A 98 -7.96 1.38 -14.75
CA GLY A 98 -8.24 1.65 -16.14
C GLY A 98 -7.06 1.41 -17.07
N ARG A 99 -7.16 2.01 -18.25
CA ARG A 99 -6.13 1.90 -19.27
C ARG A 99 -4.85 2.58 -18.79
N GLY A 100 -3.74 1.87 -18.86
CA GLY A 100 -2.46 2.39 -18.36
C GLY A 100 -2.24 2.23 -16.87
N ALA A 101 -3.10 1.48 -16.18
CA ALA A 101 -2.85 1.14 -14.77
C ALA A 101 -1.51 0.42 -14.64
N HIS A 102 -0.82 0.69 -13.53
CA HIS A 102 0.45 0.03 -13.26
C HIS A 102 0.24 -1.49 -13.21
N PRO A 103 1.16 -2.30 -13.78
CA PRO A 103 1.01 -3.76 -13.78
C PRO A 103 0.75 -4.37 -12.40
N LEU A 104 1.32 -3.81 -11.34
CA LEU A 104 1.02 -4.27 -9.98
C LEU A 104 -0.47 -4.14 -9.67
N TYR A 105 -1.07 -3.00 -10.00
CA TYR A 105 -2.50 -2.78 -9.74
C TYR A 105 -3.40 -3.56 -10.70
N GLU A 106 -2.93 -3.85 -11.91
CA GLU A 106 -3.66 -4.76 -12.80
C GLU A 106 -3.84 -6.13 -12.15
N GLU A 107 -2.80 -6.62 -11.47
CA GLU A 107 -2.87 -7.90 -10.76
C GLU A 107 -3.65 -7.80 -9.45
N LEU A 108 -3.38 -6.77 -8.63
CA LEU A 108 -4.04 -6.60 -7.35
C LEU A 108 -5.56 -6.46 -7.48
N THR A 109 -6.04 -5.74 -8.50
CA THR A 109 -7.47 -5.51 -8.69
C THR A 109 -8.25 -6.75 -9.13
N LYS A 110 -7.57 -7.84 -9.49
CA LYS A 110 -8.20 -9.14 -9.72
C LYS A 110 -8.60 -9.83 -8.40
N THR A 111 -8.07 -9.37 -7.28
CA THR A 111 -8.36 -9.94 -5.98
C THR A 111 -9.72 -9.46 -5.48
N PRO A 112 -10.62 -10.37 -5.05
CA PRO A 112 -11.89 -9.96 -4.46
C PRO A 112 -11.70 -9.46 -3.02
N ASP A 113 -12.64 -8.61 -2.57
CA ASP A 113 -12.73 -8.22 -1.18
C ASP A 113 -13.48 -9.29 -0.36
N ALA A 114 -13.75 -9.02 0.92
CA ALA A 114 -14.43 -9.96 1.81
C ALA A 114 -15.85 -10.29 1.35
N ASN A 115 -16.45 -9.46 0.48
CA ASN A 115 -17.78 -9.69 -0.09
C ASN A 115 -17.71 -10.38 -1.47
N GLY A 116 -16.53 -10.83 -1.88
CA GLY A 116 -16.33 -11.50 -3.16
C GLY A 116 -16.29 -10.56 -4.37
N LYS A 117 -16.10 -9.26 -4.16
CA LYS A 117 -16.09 -8.27 -5.23
C LYS A 117 -14.66 -7.87 -5.60
N ALA A 118 -14.27 -8.17 -6.83
CA ALA A 118 -13.02 -7.70 -7.43
C ALA A 118 -13.28 -6.42 -8.25
N GLY A 119 -12.27 -5.96 -9.02
CA GLY A 119 -12.38 -4.84 -9.92
C GLY A 119 -11.73 -3.58 -9.38
N LYS A 120 -12.16 -2.43 -9.89
CA LYS A 120 -11.51 -1.15 -9.67
C LYS A 120 -11.26 -0.79 -8.21
N VAL A 121 -10.11 -0.14 -7.95
CA VAL A 121 -9.89 0.62 -6.73
C VAL A 121 -10.92 1.75 -6.69
N LYS A 122 -11.67 1.85 -5.60
CA LYS A 122 -12.82 2.76 -5.51
C LYS A 122 -12.45 4.15 -5.05
N TRP A 123 -11.38 4.29 -4.27
CA TRP A 123 -10.94 5.57 -3.71
C TRP A 123 -9.50 5.43 -3.21
N ASN A 124 -8.93 6.54 -2.72
CA ASN A 124 -7.63 6.51 -2.05
C ASN A 124 -7.70 5.65 -0.78
N PHE A 125 -6.56 5.11 -0.36
CA PHE A 125 -6.42 4.27 0.83
C PHE A 125 -7.12 2.91 0.75
N GLU A 126 -7.26 2.35 -0.44
CA GLU A 126 -7.60 0.94 -0.58
C GLU A 126 -6.36 0.10 -0.25
N LYS A 127 -6.53 -0.96 0.53
CA LYS A 127 -5.41 -1.73 1.07
C LYS A 127 -5.41 -3.14 0.51
N PHE A 128 -4.21 -3.60 0.18
CA PHE A 128 -3.96 -5.00 -0.19
C PHE A 128 -2.88 -5.53 0.72
N VAL A 129 -3.16 -6.59 1.46
CA VAL A 129 -2.16 -7.23 2.32
C VAL A 129 -1.69 -8.51 1.65
N ILE A 130 -0.38 -8.61 1.38
CA ILE A 130 0.23 -9.76 0.73
C ILE A 130 1.04 -10.50 1.80
N THR A 131 0.65 -11.74 2.09
CA THR A 131 1.34 -12.57 3.07
C THR A 131 2.49 -13.33 2.41
N PRO A 132 3.46 -13.88 3.19
CA PRO A 132 4.63 -14.56 2.61
C PRO A 132 4.28 -15.76 1.70
N ASP A 133 3.10 -16.34 1.85
CA ASP A 133 2.62 -17.42 0.98
C ASP A 133 2.01 -16.92 -0.32
N ASP A 134 2.17 -15.62 -0.64
CA ASP A 134 1.66 -14.94 -1.83
C ASP A 134 0.14 -14.80 -1.89
N THR A 135 -0.56 -15.00 -0.77
CA THR A 135 -1.99 -14.72 -0.69
C THR A 135 -2.20 -13.21 -0.59
N VAL A 136 -3.14 -12.69 -1.39
CA VAL A 136 -3.51 -11.27 -1.38
C VAL A 136 -4.86 -11.12 -0.71
N HIS A 137 -4.92 -10.26 0.31
CA HIS A 137 -6.14 -9.91 1.02
C HIS A 137 -6.49 -8.45 0.70
N ARG A 138 -7.73 -8.16 0.35
CA ARG A 138 -8.14 -6.83 -0.08
C ARG A 138 -9.13 -6.20 0.89
N PHE A 139 -8.87 -4.93 1.25
CA PHE A 139 -9.71 -4.14 2.15
C PHE A 139 -10.02 -2.80 1.51
N ARG A 140 -11.28 -2.40 1.53
CA ARG A 140 -11.74 -1.18 0.87
C ARG A 140 -11.29 0.08 1.62
N PRO A 141 -11.36 1.27 0.97
CA PRO A 141 -10.78 2.51 1.52
C PRO A 141 -11.26 2.88 2.93
N THR A 142 -12.53 2.70 3.22
CA THR A 142 -13.10 3.09 4.53
C THR A 142 -12.75 2.13 5.66
N THR A 143 -12.22 0.95 5.34
CA THR A 143 -11.69 0.04 6.37
C THR A 143 -10.39 0.63 6.89
N VAL A 144 -10.37 1.07 8.15
CA VAL A 144 -9.16 1.69 8.72
C VAL A 144 -8.03 0.69 8.81
N PRO A 145 -6.76 1.16 8.69
CA PRO A 145 -5.62 0.23 8.64
C PRO A 145 -5.48 -0.69 9.86
N ASP A 146 -5.89 -0.23 11.03
CA ASP A 146 -5.84 -1.01 12.27
C ASP A 146 -7.16 -1.72 12.59
N ALA A 147 -8.04 -1.89 11.59
CA ALA A 147 -9.26 -2.65 11.77
C ALA A 147 -8.94 -4.10 12.20
N PRO A 148 -9.77 -4.73 13.05
CA PRO A 148 -9.49 -6.10 13.52
C PRO A 148 -9.24 -7.11 12.41
N GLU A 149 -9.96 -7.03 11.29
CA GLU A 149 -9.77 -7.93 10.15
C GLU A 149 -8.40 -7.78 9.50
N ILE A 150 -7.86 -6.55 9.44
CA ILE A 150 -6.52 -6.31 8.89
C ILE A 150 -5.46 -6.78 9.89
N ILE A 151 -5.60 -6.41 11.15
CA ILE A 151 -4.68 -6.81 12.22
C ILE A 151 -4.59 -8.35 12.28
N SER A 152 -5.71 -9.04 12.16
CA SER A 152 -5.75 -10.50 12.20
C SER A 152 -4.92 -11.13 11.07
N VAL A 153 -5.03 -10.60 9.86
CA VAL A 153 -4.24 -11.09 8.72
C VAL A 153 -2.75 -10.83 8.94
N ILE A 154 -2.41 -9.63 9.41
CA ILE A 154 -1.01 -9.26 9.64
C ILE A 154 -0.41 -10.14 10.74
N GLU A 155 -1.01 -10.19 11.91
CA GLU A 155 -0.45 -10.91 13.05
C GLU A 155 -0.42 -12.42 12.82
N GLY A 156 -1.33 -12.95 12.02
CA GLY A 156 -1.33 -14.36 11.66
C GLY A 156 -0.13 -14.81 10.83
N SER A 157 0.59 -13.88 10.21
CA SER A 157 1.73 -14.16 9.34
C SER A 157 3.03 -13.48 9.78
N LEU A 158 3.03 -12.75 10.90
CA LEU A 158 4.25 -12.12 11.41
C LEU A 158 5.17 -13.13 12.10
N ALA A 159 6.46 -12.79 12.11
CA ALA A 159 7.42 -13.50 12.95
C ALA A 159 7.03 -13.33 14.43
N PRO A 160 7.31 -14.35 15.29
CA PRO A 160 7.04 -14.23 16.71
C PRO A 160 7.76 -13.03 17.32
N ALA A 161 7.13 -12.40 18.32
CA ALA A 161 7.77 -11.35 19.10
C ALA A 161 8.93 -11.96 19.89
N VAL A 162 10.06 -11.25 19.92
CA VAL A 162 11.26 -11.71 20.62
C VAL A 162 11.26 -11.13 22.02
#